data_3ac22dc218107cd0a795552bee1c5bbb
#
_entry.id   3ac22dc218107cd0a795552bee1c5bbb
#
_cell.length_a   1.000
_cell.length_b   1.000
_cell.length_c   1.000
_cell.angle_alpha   90.00
_cell.angle_beta   90.00
_cell.angle_gamma   90.00
#
_symmetry.space_group_name_H-M   'P 1'
#
loop_
_entity.id
_entity.type
_entity.pdbx_description
1 polymer ?
#
loop_
_entity_poly.entity_id
_entity_poly.type
_entity_poly.pdbx_seq_one_letter_code
_entity_poly.pdbx_strand_id
1 'polypeptide(L)'
;MEDRMFDDVLERWSACVSANPASACVIEWADAGILIGIGLAILWFVKLCRTLLTLRARSWTPAFSRLLSSWVKTNDYSEEAFYNADGADETTAVKRRRALNRLAGYFQEHHSKSIAWGDEIREGLSDLRFTDAGRVPFPFARVMREKFNLCSVVTASQGPMLRDLDGRWSLDVTGSYGVNVAGYDQYKEWMERGWERVKDLGPVLGPLHPIVADNIALLKSISKLDEVSFHMSGTEAVMAAIRLARFNTGRKSIVCFAGAYHGWWDGVQPGLGSEREIRDCITLKDVNPTSLDAIRRMKRDIACVVVNPIQSFHPNSPPPSDAILLTSDIRRTQDAHAPYAQWLRQLRDVCTACDIPLIFDEVYSGFRLAPGGAQEYFGV
;
A
#
# COMPACT_ATOMS: atom_id res chain seq x y z
N MET A 1 -9.54 -4.66 47.71
CA MET A 1 -8.52 -5.65 48.17
C MET A 1 -7.11 -5.12 47.90
N GLU A 2 -6.94 -4.20 46.96
CA GLU A 2 -5.65 -3.51 46.66
C GLU A 2 -5.27 -2.44 47.69
N ASP A 3 -6.22 -1.68 48.22
CA ASP A 3 -5.93 -0.60 49.18
C ASP A 3 -5.36 -1.09 50.53
N ARG A 4 -5.78 -2.27 51.00
CA ARG A 4 -5.27 -2.82 52.26
C ARG A 4 -3.82 -3.33 52.21
N MET A 5 -3.35 -3.72 51.03
CA MET A 5 -1.98 -4.21 50.87
C MET A 5 -0.98 -3.03 50.87
N PHE A 6 -1.40 -1.89 50.34
CA PHE A 6 -0.60 -0.67 50.32
C PHE A 6 -0.46 -0.03 51.73
N ASP A 7 -1.54 -0.03 52.51
CA ASP A 7 -1.55 0.47 53.87
C ASP A 7 -0.72 -0.40 54.81
N ASP A 8 -0.76 -1.76 54.66
CA ASP A 8 0.04 -2.68 55.44
C ASP A 8 1.55 -2.55 55.13
N VAL A 9 1.92 -2.23 53.89
CA VAL A 9 3.30 -1.94 53.49
C VAL A 9 3.79 -0.63 54.07
N LEU A 10 2.96 0.42 54.11
CA LEU A 10 3.27 1.73 54.65
C LEU A 10 3.40 1.69 56.22
N GLU A 11 2.52 0.92 56.89
CA GLU A 11 2.66 0.73 58.38
C GLU A 11 3.92 -0.06 58.76
N ARG A 12 4.27 -1.10 57.99
CA ARG A 12 5.52 -1.83 58.19
C ARG A 12 6.74 -0.97 57.91
N TRP A 13 6.66 -0.08 56.93
CA TRP A 13 7.73 0.84 56.61
C TRP A 13 7.94 1.87 57.72
N SER A 14 6.88 2.41 58.29
CA SER A 14 6.95 3.36 59.40
C SER A 14 7.48 2.72 60.70
N ALA A 15 7.16 1.46 60.96
CA ALA A 15 7.66 0.70 62.11
C ALA A 15 9.16 0.31 61.97
N CYS A 16 9.66 0.02 60.75
CA CYS A 16 11.08 -0.29 60.51
C CYS A 16 12.00 0.95 60.64
N VAL A 17 11.54 2.13 60.25
CA VAL A 17 12.31 3.39 60.31
C VAL A 17 12.64 3.76 61.74
N SER A 18 11.82 3.31 62.72
CA SER A 18 11.99 3.64 64.17
C SER A 18 12.88 2.66 64.96
N ALA A 19 13.27 1.50 64.42
CA ALA A 19 13.82 0.44 65.25
C ALA A 19 15.34 0.15 65.16
N ASN A 20 16.08 0.50 64.12
CA ASN A 20 17.55 0.47 64.10
C ASN A 20 18.12 0.79 62.70
N PRO A 21 18.97 1.82 62.51
CA PRO A 21 19.38 2.28 61.17
C PRO A 21 20.28 1.32 60.38
N ALA A 22 20.94 0.35 61.00
CA ALA A 22 21.85 -0.56 60.29
C ALA A 22 21.18 -1.81 59.74
N SER A 23 20.10 -2.30 60.34
CA SER A 23 19.32 -3.45 59.84
C SER A 23 18.20 -3.02 58.89
N ALA A 24 17.71 -1.82 59.03
CA ALA A 24 16.72 -1.21 58.12
C ALA A 24 17.24 -1.10 56.68
N CYS A 25 18.51 -0.73 56.51
CA CYS A 25 19.11 -0.53 55.17
C CYS A 25 19.21 -1.83 54.36
N VAL A 26 19.43 -2.99 54.95
CA VAL A 26 19.54 -4.27 54.20
C VAL A 26 18.17 -4.82 53.77
N ILE A 27 17.15 -4.59 54.59
CA ILE A 27 15.76 -4.99 54.29
C ILE A 27 15.18 -4.09 53.21
N GLU A 28 15.44 -2.78 53.27
CA GLU A 28 15.01 -1.84 52.22
C GLU A 28 15.58 -2.14 50.83
N TRP A 29 16.85 -2.55 50.75
CA TRP A 29 17.47 -2.92 49.46
C TRP A 29 16.91 -4.23 48.88
N ALA A 30 16.56 -5.18 49.73
CA ALA A 30 15.95 -6.45 49.31
C ALA A 30 14.52 -6.25 48.80
N ASP A 31 13.72 -5.42 49.47
CA ASP A 31 12.34 -5.09 49.11
C ASP A 31 12.31 -4.22 47.86
N ALA A 32 13.18 -3.23 47.75
CA ALA A 32 13.35 -2.42 46.54
C ALA A 32 13.77 -3.27 45.35
N GLY A 33 14.67 -4.26 45.53
CA GLY A 33 15.07 -5.22 44.50
C GLY A 33 13.91 -6.10 44.02
N ILE A 34 13.07 -6.57 44.94
CA ILE A 34 11.86 -7.34 44.61
C ILE A 34 10.84 -6.49 43.85
N LEU A 35 10.58 -5.27 44.28
CA LEU A 35 9.65 -4.36 43.61
C LEU A 35 10.13 -3.98 42.19
N ILE A 36 11.43 -3.72 42.03
CA ILE A 36 12.05 -3.48 40.73
C ILE A 36 11.93 -4.74 39.85
N GLY A 37 12.20 -5.93 40.40
CA GLY A 37 12.08 -7.21 39.71
C GLY A 37 10.65 -7.47 39.22
N ILE A 38 9.65 -7.23 40.06
CA ILE A 38 8.23 -7.35 39.71
C ILE A 38 7.88 -6.31 38.62
N GLY A 39 8.33 -5.07 38.74
CA GLY A 39 8.11 -4.04 37.74
C GLY A 39 8.70 -4.40 36.37
N LEU A 40 9.92 -4.91 36.35
CA LEU A 40 10.59 -5.41 35.15
C LEU A 40 9.88 -6.64 34.55
N ALA A 41 9.41 -7.56 35.36
CA ALA A 41 8.66 -8.73 34.92
C ALA A 41 7.31 -8.33 34.29
N ILE A 42 6.60 -7.39 34.90
CA ILE A 42 5.36 -6.83 34.35
C ILE A 42 5.63 -6.12 33.01
N LEU A 43 6.66 -5.29 32.94
CA LEU A 43 7.05 -4.62 31.70
C LEU A 43 7.42 -5.62 30.61
N TRP A 44 8.15 -6.67 30.97
CA TRP A 44 8.52 -7.74 30.04
C TRP A 44 7.30 -8.53 29.57
N PHE A 45 6.37 -8.85 30.48
CA PHE A 45 5.13 -9.54 30.16
C PHE A 45 4.22 -8.70 29.24
N VAL A 46 4.07 -7.41 29.52
CA VAL A 46 3.34 -6.47 28.68
C VAL A 46 3.98 -6.39 27.26
N LYS A 47 5.32 -6.30 27.22
CA LYS A 47 6.06 -6.29 25.95
C LYS A 47 5.88 -7.60 25.18
N LEU A 48 5.91 -8.73 25.85
CA LEU A 48 5.67 -10.05 25.24
C LEU A 48 4.25 -10.15 24.69
N CYS A 49 3.23 -9.78 25.46
CA CYS A 49 1.83 -9.76 25.01
C CYS A 49 1.62 -8.85 23.80
N ARG A 50 2.21 -7.65 23.84
CA ARG A 50 2.16 -6.70 22.68
C ARG A 50 2.81 -7.32 21.45
N THR A 51 3.95 -7.99 21.61
CA THR A 51 4.66 -8.66 20.50
C THR A 51 3.84 -9.81 19.91
N LEU A 52 3.28 -10.68 20.75
CA LEU A 52 2.45 -11.81 20.30
C LEU A 52 1.19 -11.35 19.55
N LEU A 53 0.54 -10.29 20.04
CA LEU A 53 -0.63 -9.73 19.38
C LEU A 53 -0.29 -9.05 18.05
N THR A 54 0.87 -8.36 18.02
CA THR A 54 1.37 -7.78 16.78
C THR A 54 1.71 -8.85 15.76
N LEU A 55 2.32 -9.96 16.18
CA LEU A 55 2.62 -11.11 15.31
C LEU A 55 1.34 -11.75 14.74
N ARG A 56 0.25 -11.84 15.52
CA ARG A 56 -1.03 -12.37 15.03
C ARG A 56 -1.70 -11.43 13.99
N ALA A 57 -1.50 -10.13 14.12
CA ALA A 57 -2.07 -9.12 13.22
C ALA A 57 -1.17 -8.84 12.00
N ARG A 58 0.15 -9.09 12.10
CA ARG A 58 1.08 -8.87 10.99
C ARG A 58 0.79 -9.81 9.84
N SER A 59 0.86 -9.29 8.63
CA SER A 59 1.08 -10.12 7.46
C SER A 59 2.52 -10.67 7.49
N TRP A 60 2.75 -11.74 6.75
CA TRP A 60 4.08 -12.33 6.62
C TRP A 60 5.07 -11.29 6.09
N THR A 61 6.24 -11.18 6.70
CA THR A 61 7.24 -10.23 6.21
C THR A 61 7.70 -10.65 4.81
N PRO A 62 7.98 -9.71 3.89
CA PRO A 62 8.47 -10.03 2.55
C PRO A 62 9.71 -10.93 2.54
N ALA A 63 10.58 -10.82 3.55
CA ALA A 63 11.74 -11.69 3.71
C ALA A 63 11.35 -13.14 4.01
N PHE A 64 10.36 -13.35 4.87
CA PHE A 64 9.88 -14.68 5.21
C PHE A 64 9.05 -15.30 4.08
N SER A 65 8.22 -14.51 3.39
CA SER A 65 7.56 -14.93 2.16
C SER A 65 8.55 -15.38 1.09
N ARG A 66 9.64 -14.64 0.89
CA ARG A 66 10.71 -15.02 -0.06
C ARG A 66 11.44 -16.29 0.37
N LEU A 67 11.74 -16.44 1.66
CA LEU A 67 12.36 -17.66 2.17
C LEU A 67 11.45 -18.88 1.96
N LEU A 68 10.16 -18.78 2.27
CA LEU A 68 9.20 -19.84 2.01
C LEU A 68 9.01 -20.12 0.52
N SER A 69 8.89 -19.08 -0.31
CA SER A 69 8.75 -19.26 -1.75
C SER A 69 9.96 -19.91 -2.40
N SER A 70 11.16 -19.78 -1.80
CA SER A 70 12.37 -20.48 -2.25
C SER A 70 12.36 -21.98 -1.91
N TRP A 71 11.59 -22.37 -0.89
CA TRP A 71 11.51 -23.78 -0.43
C TRP A 71 10.31 -24.52 -1.03
N VAL A 72 9.26 -23.80 -1.39
CA VAL A 72 8.04 -24.39 -1.94
C VAL A 72 8.04 -24.14 -3.45
N LYS A 73 8.24 -25.19 -4.24
CA LYS A 73 8.17 -25.15 -5.71
C LYS A 73 6.76 -24.85 -6.27
N THR A 74 5.89 -24.20 -5.50
CA THR A 74 4.52 -23.84 -5.92
C THR A 74 4.49 -22.69 -6.93
N ASN A 75 5.61 -21.99 -7.13
CA ASN A 75 5.74 -20.88 -8.06
C ASN A 75 6.55 -21.28 -9.30
N ASP A 76 6.26 -22.45 -9.86
CA ASP A 76 6.78 -22.80 -11.17
C ASP A 76 6.01 -22.01 -12.23
N TYR A 77 6.56 -20.86 -12.61
CA TYR A 77 6.08 -20.01 -13.71
C TYR A 77 6.68 -20.45 -15.05
N SER A 78 6.81 -21.76 -15.24
CA SER A 78 7.22 -22.33 -16.51
C SER A 78 6.20 -22.04 -17.62
N GLU A 79 6.63 -22.15 -18.86
CA GLU A 79 5.72 -22.04 -20.00
C GLU A 79 4.61 -23.11 -19.94
N GLU A 80 4.92 -24.26 -19.39
CA GLU A 80 3.94 -25.34 -19.19
C GLU A 80 2.89 -24.96 -18.16
N ALA A 81 3.30 -24.43 -16.98
CA ALA A 81 2.38 -23.92 -15.97
C ALA A 81 1.47 -22.81 -16.51
N PHE A 82 1.99 -21.99 -17.43
CA PHE A 82 1.20 -20.94 -18.09
C PHE A 82 0.02 -21.51 -18.89
N TYR A 83 0.25 -22.58 -19.67
CA TYR A 83 -0.82 -23.18 -20.50
C TYR A 83 -1.77 -24.05 -19.70
N ASN A 84 -1.30 -24.66 -18.61
CA ASN A 84 -2.09 -25.51 -17.71
C ASN A 84 -2.73 -24.75 -16.55
N ALA A 85 -2.65 -23.41 -16.55
CA ALA A 85 -3.26 -22.59 -15.52
C ALA A 85 -4.76 -22.94 -15.37
N ASP A 86 -5.28 -22.77 -14.14
CA ASP A 86 -6.67 -23.08 -13.78
C ASP A 86 -7.07 -24.56 -13.94
N GLY A 87 -6.11 -25.48 -13.84
CA GLY A 87 -6.36 -26.92 -13.97
C GLY A 87 -6.80 -27.35 -15.38
N ALA A 88 -6.38 -26.60 -16.40
CA ALA A 88 -6.72 -26.92 -17.79
C ALA A 88 -6.20 -28.30 -18.20
N ASP A 89 -7.04 -29.04 -18.92
CA ASP A 89 -6.67 -30.29 -19.52
C ASP A 89 -5.67 -30.08 -20.68
N GLU A 90 -5.00 -31.16 -21.10
CA GLU A 90 -4.00 -31.12 -22.19
C GLU A 90 -4.60 -30.56 -23.49
N THR A 91 -5.84 -30.88 -23.80
CA THR A 91 -6.53 -30.39 -25.01
C THR A 91 -6.67 -28.85 -24.96
N THR A 92 -7.02 -28.33 -23.82
CA THR A 92 -7.14 -26.88 -23.58
C THR A 92 -5.77 -26.22 -23.60
N ALA A 93 -4.75 -26.81 -22.97
CA ALA A 93 -3.37 -26.32 -22.99
C ALA A 93 -2.82 -26.21 -24.42
N VAL A 94 -3.03 -27.22 -25.26
CA VAL A 94 -2.63 -27.21 -26.69
C VAL A 94 -3.36 -26.10 -27.47
N LYS A 95 -4.66 -25.91 -27.22
CA LYS A 95 -5.42 -24.80 -27.85
C LYS A 95 -4.88 -23.44 -27.44
N ARG A 96 -4.59 -23.23 -26.14
CA ARG A 96 -3.99 -22.02 -25.60
C ARG A 96 -2.64 -21.72 -26.22
N ARG A 97 -1.75 -22.73 -26.30
CA ARG A 97 -0.43 -22.60 -26.94
C ARG A 97 -0.53 -22.20 -28.40
N ARG A 98 -1.40 -22.85 -29.17
CA ARG A 98 -1.63 -22.50 -30.58
C ARG A 98 -2.19 -21.08 -30.74
N ALA A 99 -3.13 -20.70 -29.91
CA ALA A 99 -3.73 -19.36 -29.92
C ALA A 99 -2.68 -18.28 -29.60
N LEU A 100 -1.88 -18.48 -28.55
CA LEU A 100 -0.83 -17.54 -28.15
C LEU A 100 0.24 -17.40 -29.23
N ASN A 101 0.70 -18.51 -29.85
CA ASN A 101 1.67 -18.43 -30.92
C ASN A 101 1.12 -17.71 -32.16
N ARG A 102 -0.15 -17.89 -32.50
CA ARG A 102 -0.78 -17.14 -33.60
C ARG A 102 -0.86 -15.64 -33.26
N LEU A 103 -1.20 -15.34 -32.03
CA LEU A 103 -1.27 -13.94 -31.53
C LEU A 103 0.13 -13.31 -31.56
N ALA A 104 1.16 -14.02 -31.09
CA ALA A 104 2.54 -13.55 -31.13
C ALA A 104 3.01 -13.27 -32.58
N GLY A 105 2.72 -14.18 -33.52
CA GLY A 105 3.00 -13.96 -34.93
C GLY A 105 2.28 -12.74 -35.51
N TYR A 106 1.01 -12.56 -35.17
CA TYR A 106 0.26 -11.37 -35.55
C TYR A 106 0.92 -10.08 -35.05
N PHE A 107 1.34 -10.04 -33.78
CA PHE A 107 2.00 -8.86 -33.22
C PHE A 107 3.34 -8.59 -33.89
N GLN A 108 4.17 -9.62 -34.13
CA GLN A 108 5.44 -9.46 -34.83
C GLN A 108 5.27 -8.91 -36.24
N GLU A 109 4.24 -9.32 -36.96
CA GLU A 109 3.95 -8.83 -38.31
C GLU A 109 3.39 -7.41 -38.30
N HIS A 110 2.49 -7.10 -37.37
CA HIS A 110 1.69 -5.87 -37.42
C HIS A 110 2.19 -4.76 -36.54
N HIS A 111 3.14 -5.04 -35.60
CA HIS A 111 3.73 -4.10 -34.67
C HIS A 111 5.26 -4.08 -34.73
N SER A 112 5.82 -4.36 -35.89
CA SER A 112 7.27 -4.51 -36.08
C SER A 112 8.07 -3.25 -35.76
N LYS A 113 7.56 -2.04 -36.08
CA LYS A 113 8.23 -0.79 -35.74
C LYS A 113 8.22 -0.53 -34.25
N SER A 114 7.12 -0.77 -33.57
CA SER A 114 7.00 -0.63 -32.12
C SER A 114 7.93 -1.60 -31.38
N ILE A 115 8.08 -2.83 -31.88
CA ILE A 115 9.01 -3.82 -31.33
C ILE A 115 10.45 -3.36 -31.52
N ALA A 116 10.85 -3.00 -32.74
CA ALA A 116 12.21 -2.55 -33.06
C ALA A 116 12.61 -1.32 -32.24
N TRP A 117 11.71 -0.36 -32.14
CA TRP A 117 11.94 0.83 -31.30
C TRP A 117 12.07 0.46 -29.82
N GLY A 118 11.25 -0.47 -29.32
CA GLY A 118 11.35 -0.97 -27.95
C GLY A 118 12.70 -1.63 -27.65
N ASP A 119 13.25 -2.39 -28.58
CA ASP A 119 14.57 -3.02 -28.45
C ASP A 119 15.67 -1.96 -28.42
N GLU A 120 15.62 -0.95 -29.29
CA GLU A 120 16.56 0.15 -29.33
C GLU A 120 16.59 0.94 -28.02
N ILE A 121 15.44 1.35 -27.50
CA ILE A 121 15.41 2.18 -26.30
C ILE A 121 15.74 1.43 -25.02
N ARG A 122 15.54 0.10 -24.97
CA ARG A 122 15.91 -0.72 -23.78
C ARG A 122 17.41 -0.68 -23.50
N GLU A 123 18.25 -0.44 -24.50
CA GLU A 123 19.68 -0.30 -24.29
C GLU A 123 20.04 0.97 -23.51
N GLY A 124 19.29 2.05 -23.74
CA GLY A 124 19.54 3.36 -23.13
C GLY A 124 18.64 3.72 -21.95
N LEU A 125 17.46 3.10 -21.82
CA LEU A 125 16.46 3.46 -20.81
C LEU A 125 16.43 2.45 -19.66
N SER A 126 17.14 2.79 -18.59
CA SER A 126 17.23 1.93 -17.38
C SER A 126 15.87 1.63 -16.76
N ASP A 127 14.95 2.60 -16.74
CA ASP A 127 13.61 2.47 -16.17
C ASP A 127 12.80 1.37 -16.85
N LEU A 128 12.92 1.25 -18.17
CA LEU A 128 12.19 0.24 -18.92
C LEU A 128 12.70 -1.16 -18.57
N ARG A 129 14.03 -1.35 -18.46
CA ARG A 129 14.63 -2.61 -18.02
C ARG A 129 14.23 -2.98 -16.60
N PHE A 130 14.22 -2.00 -15.69
CA PHE A 130 13.82 -2.21 -14.31
C PHE A 130 12.33 -2.57 -14.20
N THR A 131 11.49 -1.88 -14.94
CA THR A 131 10.04 -2.13 -14.98
C THR A 131 9.74 -3.53 -15.52
N ASP A 132 10.40 -3.92 -16.62
CA ASP A 132 10.25 -5.23 -17.23
C ASP A 132 10.73 -6.36 -16.30
N ALA A 133 11.78 -6.11 -15.51
CA ALA A 133 12.41 -7.13 -14.69
C ALA A 133 11.78 -7.33 -13.30
N GLY A 134 11.29 -6.27 -12.67
CA GLY A 134 10.98 -6.37 -11.26
C GLY A 134 9.92 -5.44 -10.67
N ARG A 135 9.62 -4.32 -11.31
CA ARG A 135 8.73 -3.31 -10.73
C ARG A 135 7.25 -3.73 -10.73
N VAL A 136 6.85 -4.51 -11.73
CA VAL A 136 5.52 -5.11 -11.81
C VAL A 136 5.68 -6.62 -11.75
N PRO A 137 5.54 -7.24 -10.58
CA PRO A 137 5.62 -8.69 -10.45
C PRO A 137 4.43 -9.33 -11.18
N PHE A 138 4.72 -9.89 -12.33
CA PHE A 138 3.76 -10.67 -13.10
C PHE A 138 4.33 -12.08 -13.27
N PRO A 139 3.65 -13.13 -12.77
CA PRO A 139 4.18 -14.50 -12.74
C PRO A 139 4.67 -15.02 -14.10
N PHE A 140 3.99 -14.64 -15.16
CA PHE A 140 4.29 -15.09 -16.53
C PHE A 140 4.98 -14.01 -17.38
N ALA A 141 5.55 -12.97 -16.75
CA ALA A 141 6.20 -11.88 -17.47
C ALA A 141 7.30 -12.35 -18.42
N ARG A 142 8.05 -13.42 -18.06
CA ARG A 142 9.07 -14.02 -18.92
C ARG A 142 8.45 -14.58 -20.19
N VAL A 143 7.41 -15.42 -20.09
CA VAL A 143 6.73 -16.03 -21.24
C VAL A 143 6.14 -14.95 -22.15
N MET A 144 5.53 -13.92 -21.58
CA MET A 144 4.95 -12.82 -22.35
C MET A 144 6.01 -12.00 -23.09
N ARG A 145 7.14 -11.70 -22.46
CA ARG A 145 8.26 -10.98 -23.11
C ARG A 145 8.88 -11.79 -24.25
N GLU A 146 9.13 -13.08 -24.03
CA GLU A 146 9.70 -13.97 -25.04
C GLU A 146 8.78 -14.10 -26.26
N LYS A 147 7.47 -14.09 -26.08
CA LYS A 147 6.49 -14.25 -27.16
C LYS A 147 6.17 -12.95 -27.89
N PHE A 148 6.04 -11.84 -27.18
CA PHE A 148 5.53 -10.60 -27.78
C PHE A 148 6.60 -9.53 -27.92
N ASN A 149 7.51 -9.42 -26.97
CA ASN A 149 8.55 -8.38 -26.91
C ASN A 149 8.04 -6.95 -27.19
N LEU A 150 6.79 -6.68 -26.81
CA LEU A 150 6.13 -5.41 -27.09
C LEU A 150 6.65 -4.31 -26.16
N CYS A 151 6.93 -3.15 -26.75
CA CYS A 151 7.04 -1.90 -26.00
C CYS A 151 5.73 -1.13 -26.13
N SER A 152 5.22 -0.62 -25.02
CA SER A 152 4.06 0.25 -25.02
C SER A 152 4.46 1.64 -25.49
N VAL A 153 4.30 1.92 -26.79
CA VAL A 153 4.60 3.21 -27.42
C VAL A 153 3.32 3.79 -28.01
N VAL A 154 3.07 5.08 -27.75
CA VAL A 154 1.86 5.77 -28.19
C VAL A 154 2.24 7.03 -28.93
N THR A 155 1.70 7.20 -30.13
CA THR A 155 1.89 8.37 -31.00
C THR A 155 0.66 9.29 -31.07
N ALA A 156 -0.51 8.75 -30.80
CA ALA A 156 -1.77 9.50 -30.79
C ALA A 156 -2.82 8.81 -29.91
N SER A 157 -3.83 9.56 -29.52
CA SER A 157 -4.99 9.04 -28.80
C SER A 157 -6.28 9.65 -29.37
N GLN A 158 -7.40 8.93 -29.29
CA GLN A 158 -8.72 9.41 -29.70
C GLN A 158 -9.80 8.64 -28.94
N GLY A 159 -10.73 9.33 -28.30
CA GLY A 159 -11.72 8.69 -27.44
C GLY A 159 -11.06 7.75 -26.43
N PRO A 160 -11.38 6.45 -26.39
CA PRO A 160 -10.72 5.45 -25.56
C PRO A 160 -9.57 4.72 -26.27
N MET A 161 -9.14 5.18 -27.44
CA MET A 161 -8.19 4.49 -28.29
C MET A 161 -6.80 5.11 -28.24
N LEU A 162 -5.76 4.25 -28.36
CA LEU A 162 -4.36 4.60 -28.47
C LEU A 162 -3.79 4.11 -29.81
N ARG A 163 -2.92 4.90 -30.43
CA ARG A 163 -2.26 4.58 -31.69
C ARG A 163 -0.76 4.40 -31.47
N ASP A 164 -0.22 3.29 -31.98
CA ASP A 164 1.20 2.97 -31.90
C ASP A 164 2.05 3.54 -33.06
N LEU A 165 3.34 3.20 -33.13
CA LEU A 165 4.25 3.59 -34.21
C LEU A 165 3.93 2.94 -35.54
N ASP A 166 3.27 1.79 -35.53
CA ASP A 166 2.84 1.09 -36.72
C ASP A 166 1.53 1.66 -37.29
N GLY A 167 0.97 2.67 -36.64
CA GLY A 167 -0.28 3.31 -37.02
C GLY A 167 -1.53 2.54 -36.61
N ARG A 168 -1.38 1.53 -35.77
CA ARG A 168 -2.48 0.67 -35.30
C ARG A 168 -3.19 1.32 -34.12
N TRP A 169 -4.51 1.28 -34.15
CA TRP A 169 -5.36 1.72 -33.06
C TRP A 169 -5.72 0.53 -32.16
N SER A 170 -5.59 0.69 -30.87
CA SER A 170 -5.99 -0.29 -29.85
C SER A 170 -6.82 0.38 -28.76
N LEU A 171 -7.73 -0.37 -28.18
CA LEU A 171 -8.53 0.09 -27.05
C LEU A 171 -7.68 0.10 -25.76
N ASP A 172 -7.63 1.23 -25.08
CA ASP A 172 -7.02 1.34 -23.76
C ASP A 172 -7.97 0.81 -22.68
N VAL A 173 -7.85 -0.47 -22.36
CA VAL A 173 -8.66 -1.10 -21.29
C VAL A 173 -8.12 -0.82 -19.89
N THR A 174 -6.95 -0.17 -19.79
CA THR A 174 -6.35 0.21 -18.49
C THR A 174 -6.78 1.61 -18.05
N GLY A 175 -7.22 2.43 -18.99
CA GLY A 175 -7.58 3.84 -18.74
C GLY A 175 -6.42 4.62 -18.14
N SER A 176 -5.17 4.33 -18.54
CA SER A 176 -3.96 4.94 -17.97
C SER A 176 -3.94 4.81 -16.43
N TYR A 177 -4.03 3.58 -15.94
CA TYR A 177 -4.13 3.26 -14.50
C TYR A 177 -5.38 3.87 -13.84
N GLY A 178 -6.48 3.98 -14.57
CA GLY A 178 -7.74 4.56 -14.08
C GLY A 178 -7.77 6.09 -14.02
N VAL A 179 -6.74 6.78 -14.51
CA VAL A 179 -6.72 8.25 -14.57
C VAL A 179 -7.69 8.76 -15.65
N ASN A 180 -7.78 8.06 -16.78
CA ASN A 180 -8.55 8.50 -17.94
C ASN A 180 -10.02 8.07 -17.83
N VAL A 181 -10.79 8.79 -17.01
CA VAL A 181 -12.22 8.51 -16.79
C VAL A 181 -13.09 9.10 -17.91
N ALA A 182 -12.68 10.24 -18.47
CA ALA A 182 -13.48 11.00 -19.42
C ALA A 182 -13.12 10.75 -20.90
N GLY A 183 -12.13 9.90 -21.16
CA GLY A 183 -11.57 9.71 -22.50
C GLY A 183 -10.53 10.76 -22.87
N TYR A 184 -9.63 10.41 -23.79
CA TYR A 184 -8.47 11.23 -24.14
C TYR A 184 -8.82 12.60 -24.71
N ASP A 185 -9.87 12.70 -25.51
CA ASP A 185 -10.21 13.96 -26.18
C ASP A 185 -10.68 15.02 -25.18
N GLN A 186 -11.45 14.61 -24.18
CA GLN A 186 -11.88 15.52 -23.11
C GLN A 186 -10.69 16.02 -22.26
N TYR A 187 -9.70 15.14 -21.97
CA TYR A 187 -8.50 15.56 -21.26
C TYR A 187 -7.65 16.52 -22.09
N LYS A 188 -7.53 16.32 -23.41
CA LYS A 188 -6.83 17.27 -24.30
C LYS A 188 -7.47 18.64 -24.24
N GLU A 189 -8.81 18.72 -24.33
CA GLU A 189 -9.54 19.98 -24.19
C GLU A 189 -9.24 20.68 -22.84
N TRP A 190 -9.27 19.91 -21.73
CA TRP A 190 -8.96 20.47 -20.42
C TRP A 190 -7.50 20.94 -20.31
N MET A 191 -6.56 20.19 -20.87
CA MET A 191 -5.14 20.57 -20.92
C MET A 191 -4.93 21.84 -21.73
N GLU A 192 -5.57 21.97 -22.90
CA GLU A 192 -5.51 23.17 -23.75
C GLU A 192 -6.07 24.39 -23.01
N ARG A 193 -7.24 24.25 -22.40
CA ARG A 193 -7.84 25.31 -21.58
C ARG A 193 -6.98 25.69 -20.38
N GLY A 194 -6.32 24.74 -19.76
CA GLY A 194 -5.36 24.98 -18.67
C GLY A 194 -4.13 25.74 -19.18
N TRP A 195 -3.57 25.28 -20.30
CA TRP A 195 -2.42 25.91 -20.94
C TRP A 195 -2.70 27.38 -21.32
N GLU A 196 -3.83 27.65 -21.94
CA GLU A 196 -4.23 29.04 -22.32
C GLU A 196 -4.24 30.00 -21.12
N ARG A 197 -4.50 29.50 -19.92
CA ARG A 197 -4.52 30.34 -18.70
C ARG A 197 -3.12 30.67 -18.16
N VAL A 198 -2.10 29.87 -18.48
CA VAL A 198 -0.77 29.99 -17.85
C VAL A 198 0.38 30.15 -18.85
N LYS A 199 0.13 30.11 -20.17
CA LYS A 199 1.16 30.11 -21.21
C LYS A 199 2.08 31.34 -21.16
N ASP A 200 1.59 32.49 -20.71
CA ASP A 200 2.38 33.71 -20.63
C ASP A 200 3.34 33.74 -19.43
N LEU A 201 3.20 32.79 -18.49
CA LEU A 201 4.08 32.71 -17.34
C LEU A 201 5.46 32.12 -17.67
N GLY A 202 5.52 31.18 -18.60
CA GLY A 202 6.72 30.38 -18.83
C GLY A 202 7.09 29.54 -17.59
N PRO A 203 8.36 29.12 -17.46
CA PRO A 203 8.83 28.26 -16.37
C PRO A 203 9.17 29.06 -15.12
N VAL A 204 8.17 29.59 -14.42
CA VAL A 204 8.36 30.33 -13.17
C VAL A 204 8.30 29.35 -11.99
N LEU A 205 9.33 29.38 -11.13
CA LEU A 205 9.42 28.56 -9.92
C LEU A 205 9.34 29.44 -8.67
N GLY A 206 8.56 29.00 -7.69
CA GLY A 206 8.39 29.66 -6.39
C GLY A 206 7.15 30.54 -6.28
N PRO A 207 6.98 31.62 -7.07
CA PRO A 207 5.74 32.41 -7.07
C PRO A 207 4.53 31.59 -7.47
N LEU A 208 3.38 31.92 -6.90
CA LEU A 208 2.10 31.28 -7.19
C LEU A 208 1.30 32.06 -8.23
N HIS A 209 0.63 31.35 -9.12
CA HIS A 209 -0.38 31.95 -10.00
C HIS A 209 -1.71 32.11 -9.25
N PRO A 210 -2.49 33.18 -9.46
CA PRO A 210 -3.77 33.40 -8.77
C PRO A 210 -4.78 32.24 -8.88
N ILE A 211 -4.75 31.45 -9.96
CA ILE A 211 -5.63 30.26 -10.16
C ILE A 211 -5.46 29.21 -9.05
N VAL A 212 -4.36 29.23 -8.32
CA VAL A 212 -4.13 28.31 -7.18
C VAL A 212 -5.18 28.49 -6.10
N ALA A 213 -5.67 29.73 -5.89
CA ALA A 213 -6.74 30.00 -4.93
C ALA A 213 -8.05 29.31 -5.30
N ASP A 214 -8.42 29.35 -6.58
CA ASP A 214 -9.63 28.68 -7.09
C ASP A 214 -9.51 27.16 -6.96
N ASN A 215 -8.34 26.60 -7.29
CA ASN A 215 -8.06 25.18 -7.18
C ASN A 215 -8.13 24.71 -5.71
N ILE A 216 -7.57 25.48 -4.76
CA ILE A 216 -7.63 25.19 -3.32
C ILE A 216 -9.09 25.22 -2.86
N ALA A 217 -9.86 26.26 -3.21
CA ALA A 217 -11.27 26.37 -2.82
C ALA A 217 -12.09 25.16 -3.32
N LEU A 218 -11.88 24.76 -4.57
CA LEU A 218 -12.55 23.60 -5.18
C LEU A 218 -12.16 22.30 -4.48
N LEU A 219 -10.86 22.04 -4.28
CA LEU A 219 -10.36 20.82 -3.63
C LEU A 219 -10.85 20.71 -2.19
N LYS A 220 -10.87 21.80 -1.43
CA LYS A 220 -11.45 21.84 -0.07
C LYS A 220 -12.95 21.53 -0.10
N SER A 221 -13.68 22.05 -1.07
CA SER A 221 -15.11 21.76 -1.20
C SER A 221 -15.41 20.29 -1.50
N ILE A 222 -14.50 19.62 -2.23
CA ILE A 222 -14.62 18.21 -2.59
C ILE A 222 -14.15 17.29 -1.44
N SER A 223 -12.95 17.52 -0.94
CA SER A 223 -12.32 16.66 0.07
C SER A 223 -12.91 16.83 1.47
N LYS A 224 -13.54 18.00 1.74
CA LYS A 224 -13.99 18.42 3.09
C LYS A 224 -12.85 18.56 4.10
N LEU A 225 -11.62 18.72 3.63
CA LEU A 225 -10.43 18.99 4.45
C LEU A 225 -10.08 20.47 4.45
N ASP A 226 -9.34 20.89 5.48
CA ASP A 226 -9.07 22.31 5.72
C ASP A 226 -7.93 22.87 4.86
N GLU A 227 -6.99 22.04 4.45
CA GLU A 227 -5.76 22.43 3.74
C GLU A 227 -5.48 21.55 2.55
N VAL A 228 -4.73 22.09 1.58
CA VAL A 228 -4.31 21.41 0.36
C VAL A 228 -2.82 21.63 0.15
N SER A 229 -2.11 20.56 -0.19
CA SER A 229 -0.71 20.61 -0.60
C SER A 229 -0.55 19.94 -1.97
N PHE A 230 0.27 20.53 -2.84
CA PHE A 230 0.50 20.03 -4.20
C PHE A 230 1.87 19.37 -4.29
N HIS A 231 1.91 18.19 -4.91
CA HIS A 231 3.12 17.38 -5.11
C HIS A 231 3.18 16.86 -6.55
N MET A 232 4.39 16.55 -7.02
CA MET A 232 4.61 16.11 -8.41
C MET A 232 4.25 14.63 -8.63
N SER A 233 4.13 13.84 -7.56
CA SER A 233 3.78 12.42 -7.64
C SER A 233 3.04 11.94 -6.40
N GLY A 234 2.32 10.80 -6.53
CA GLY A 234 1.69 10.13 -5.39
C GLY A 234 2.71 9.70 -4.32
N THR A 235 3.92 9.28 -4.74
CA THR A 235 5.00 8.94 -3.80
C THR A 235 5.40 10.13 -2.93
N GLU A 236 5.54 11.31 -3.52
CA GLU A 236 5.85 12.54 -2.77
C GLU A 236 4.71 12.95 -1.85
N ALA A 237 3.47 12.88 -2.33
CA ALA A 237 2.30 13.21 -1.53
C ALA A 237 2.18 12.31 -0.30
N VAL A 238 2.31 11.00 -0.46
CA VAL A 238 2.28 10.03 0.66
C VAL A 238 3.45 10.27 1.61
N MET A 239 4.65 10.49 1.08
CA MET A 239 5.83 10.79 1.91
C MET A 239 5.62 12.08 2.73
N ALA A 240 5.10 13.13 2.11
CA ALA A 240 4.83 14.41 2.79
C ALA A 240 3.77 14.24 3.89
N ALA A 241 2.67 13.53 3.60
CA ALA A 241 1.61 13.25 4.57
C ALA A 241 2.13 12.46 5.79
N ILE A 242 2.94 11.42 5.56
CA ILE A 242 3.56 10.63 6.65
C ILE A 242 4.54 11.49 7.46
N ARG A 243 5.36 12.32 6.81
CA ARG A 243 6.29 13.21 7.52
C ARG A 243 5.55 14.23 8.38
N LEU A 244 4.45 14.79 7.87
CA LEU A 244 3.59 15.70 8.62
C LEU A 244 2.94 15.01 9.82
N ALA A 245 2.43 13.81 9.64
CA ALA A 245 1.86 13.00 10.72
C ALA A 245 2.89 12.69 11.81
N ARG A 246 4.11 12.31 11.44
CA ARG A 246 5.22 12.09 12.39
C ARG A 246 5.59 13.36 13.15
N PHE A 247 5.64 14.48 12.44
CA PHE A 247 5.94 15.78 13.06
C PHE A 247 4.90 16.17 14.09
N ASN A 248 3.61 16.09 13.73
CA ASN A 248 2.52 16.51 14.61
C ASN A 248 2.30 15.58 15.81
N THR A 249 2.53 14.27 15.63
CA THR A 249 2.31 13.29 16.70
C THR A 249 3.54 13.04 17.57
N GLY A 250 4.73 13.38 17.10
CA GLY A 250 6.00 13.01 17.73
C GLY A 250 6.29 11.49 17.72
N ARG A 251 5.46 10.70 17.03
CA ARG A 251 5.56 9.23 16.97
C ARG A 251 6.31 8.79 15.72
N LYS A 252 6.81 7.55 15.69
CA LYS A 252 7.68 7.08 14.60
C LYS A 252 7.03 6.07 13.66
N SER A 253 6.28 5.12 14.22
CA SER A 253 5.76 3.98 13.47
C SER A 253 4.58 4.36 12.59
N ILE A 254 4.52 3.79 11.40
CA ILE A 254 3.37 3.87 10.50
C ILE A 254 2.74 2.49 10.37
N VAL A 255 1.45 2.46 10.14
CA VAL A 255 0.72 1.23 9.83
C VAL A 255 0.29 1.30 8.37
N CYS A 256 0.61 0.24 7.62
CA CYS A 256 0.12 -0.03 6.27
C CYS A 256 -0.59 -1.39 6.25
N PHE A 257 -1.33 -1.67 5.19
CA PHE A 257 -2.03 -2.95 5.03
C PHE A 257 -1.38 -3.82 3.95
N ALA A 258 -1.50 -5.13 4.11
CA ALA A 258 -0.90 -6.10 3.21
C ALA A 258 -1.45 -5.95 1.78
N GLY A 259 -0.55 -5.95 0.79
CA GLY A 259 -0.89 -5.78 -0.62
C GLY A 259 -1.09 -4.33 -1.07
N ALA A 260 -1.13 -3.37 -0.16
CA ALA A 260 -1.26 -1.96 -0.53
C ALA A 260 0.05 -1.40 -1.10
N TYR A 261 -0.06 -0.56 -2.12
CA TYR A 261 1.03 0.19 -2.71
C TYR A 261 0.85 1.68 -2.41
N HIS A 262 1.85 2.27 -1.78
CA HIS A 262 1.86 3.68 -1.36
C HIS A 262 3.03 4.47 -1.95
N GLY A 263 3.44 4.14 -3.16
CA GLY A 263 4.64 4.67 -3.77
C GLY A 263 5.89 3.81 -3.48
N TRP A 264 6.99 4.16 -4.12
CA TRP A 264 8.25 3.38 -4.08
C TRP A 264 9.26 3.92 -3.05
N TRP A 265 8.82 4.79 -2.15
CA TRP A 265 9.66 5.29 -1.07
C TRP A 265 9.95 4.20 -0.03
N ASP A 266 11.19 4.08 0.39
CA ASP A 266 11.70 3.08 1.36
C ASP A 266 10.93 3.02 2.69
N GLY A 267 10.25 4.09 3.07
CA GLY A 267 9.47 4.15 4.31
C GLY A 267 8.16 3.39 4.28
N VAL A 268 7.64 3.03 3.11
CA VAL A 268 6.33 2.39 2.93
C VAL A 268 6.38 1.12 2.09
N GLN A 269 7.40 0.95 1.25
CA GLN A 269 7.52 -0.20 0.37
C GLN A 269 8.70 -1.09 0.75
N PRO A 270 8.48 -2.15 1.53
CA PRO A 270 9.47 -3.22 1.68
C PRO A 270 9.52 -4.04 0.39
N GLY A 271 10.68 -4.37 -0.09
CA GLY A 271 10.81 -5.33 -1.17
C GLY A 271 11.79 -4.94 -2.27
N LEU A 272 11.42 -5.18 -3.52
CA LEU A 272 12.28 -5.05 -4.71
C LEU A 272 13.01 -3.69 -4.77
N GLY A 273 14.33 -3.75 -4.82
CA GLY A 273 15.21 -2.58 -4.88
C GLY A 273 15.48 -1.91 -3.54
N SER A 274 14.83 -2.34 -2.44
CA SER A 274 15.15 -1.91 -1.09
C SER A 274 15.63 -3.10 -0.26
N GLU A 275 16.92 -3.21 -0.04
CA GLU A 275 17.52 -4.17 0.89
C GLU A 275 17.46 -3.67 2.34
N ARG A 276 16.96 -2.47 2.53
CA ARG A 276 16.87 -1.84 3.83
C ARG A 276 15.76 -2.47 4.67
N GLU A 277 16.09 -2.83 5.89
CA GLU A 277 15.09 -3.23 6.89
C GLU A 277 14.22 -2.03 7.26
N ILE A 278 12.92 -2.11 7.02
CA ILE A 278 11.96 -1.07 7.40
C ILE A 278 11.48 -1.36 8.82
N ARG A 279 12.05 -0.69 9.80
CA ARG A 279 11.73 -0.91 11.23
C ARG A 279 10.46 -0.20 11.67
N ASP A 280 10.19 0.96 11.08
CA ASP A 280 9.12 1.86 11.52
C ASP A 280 7.85 1.73 10.65
N CYS A 281 7.74 0.71 9.79
CA CYS A 281 6.53 0.38 9.04
C CYS A 281 5.98 -0.97 9.50
N ILE A 282 4.75 -0.96 9.98
CA ILE A 282 4.04 -2.14 10.46
C ILE A 282 2.99 -2.50 9.43
N THR A 283 3.16 -3.64 8.77
CA THR A 283 2.17 -4.15 7.83
C THR A 283 1.18 -5.06 8.55
N LEU A 284 -0.09 -4.69 8.54
CA LEU A 284 -1.18 -5.45 9.13
C LEU A 284 -2.02 -6.14 8.05
N LYS A 285 -2.81 -7.12 8.47
CA LYS A 285 -3.81 -7.75 7.59
C LYS A 285 -4.94 -6.77 7.29
N ASP A 286 -5.34 -6.70 6.03
CA ASP A 286 -6.50 -5.92 5.62
C ASP A 286 -7.81 -6.59 6.05
N VAL A 287 -8.86 -5.78 6.24
CA VAL A 287 -10.22 -6.24 6.60
C VAL A 287 -10.27 -7.23 7.78
N ASN A 288 -9.37 -7.06 8.76
CA ASN A 288 -9.24 -7.99 9.88
C ASN A 288 -9.47 -7.28 11.22
N PRO A 289 -10.40 -7.76 12.08
CA PRO A 289 -10.65 -7.15 13.38
C PRO A 289 -9.43 -7.12 14.29
N THR A 290 -8.54 -8.12 14.22
CA THR A 290 -7.31 -8.15 15.03
C THR A 290 -6.36 -7.03 14.68
N SER A 291 -6.42 -6.49 13.45
CA SER A 291 -5.65 -5.34 13.03
C SER A 291 -6.10 -4.05 13.75
N LEU A 292 -7.41 -3.88 13.94
CA LEU A 292 -7.95 -2.76 14.72
C LEU A 292 -7.52 -2.82 16.19
N ASP A 293 -7.49 -4.01 16.77
CA ASP A 293 -7.00 -4.22 18.15
C ASP A 293 -5.49 -3.97 18.26
N ALA A 294 -4.72 -4.37 17.26
CA ALA A 294 -3.29 -4.08 17.19
C ALA A 294 -3.02 -2.57 17.17
N ILE A 295 -3.78 -1.82 16.37
CA ILE A 295 -3.68 -0.35 16.30
C ILE A 295 -3.97 0.27 17.67
N ARG A 296 -5.08 -0.13 18.35
CA ARG A 296 -5.43 0.37 19.69
C ARG A 296 -4.29 0.15 20.70
N ARG A 297 -3.67 -1.04 20.67
CA ARG A 297 -2.59 -1.41 21.62
C ARG A 297 -1.29 -0.67 21.35
N MET A 298 -0.99 -0.36 20.11
CA MET A 298 0.23 0.34 19.70
C MET A 298 0.05 1.85 19.55
N LYS A 299 -1.08 2.41 20.00
CA LYS A 299 -1.45 3.81 19.76
C LYS A 299 -0.39 4.85 20.16
N ARG A 300 0.48 4.53 21.12
CA ARG A 300 1.53 5.45 21.58
C ARG A 300 2.73 5.50 20.63
N ASP A 301 2.88 4.51 19.76
CA ASP A 301 4.02 4.37 18.85
C ASP A 301 3.64 4.76 17.41
N ILE A 302 2.34 4.68 17.06
CA ILE A 302 1.83 4.89 15.70
C ILE A 302 1.67 6.38 15.43
N ALA A 303 2.40 6.87 14.44
CA ALA A 303 2.30 8.23 13.92
C ALA A 303 1.09 8.43 13.01
N CYS A 304 0.81 7.44 12.17
CA CYS A 304 -0.36 7.41 11.28
C CYS A 304 -0.70 6.00 10.83
N VAL A 305 -1.92 5.84 10.34
CA VAL A 305 -2.36 4.67 9.56
C VAL A 305 -2.56 5.12 8.12
N VAL A 306 -1.98 4.40 7.17
CA VAL A 306 -2.13 4.64 5.73
C VAL A 306 -2.95 3.52 5.13
N VAL A 307 -4.03 3.85 4.44
CA VAL A 307 -4.90 2.88 3.76
C VAL A 307 -5.09 3.27 2.31
N ASN A 308 -4.95 2.31 1.41
CA ASN A 308 -5.44 2.42 0.04
C ASN A 308 -6.78 1.70 -0.04
N PRO A 309 -7.89 2.41 -0.27
CA PRO A 309 -9.22 1.86 -0.02
C PRO A 309 -9.61 0.66 -0.89
N ILE A 310 -8.99 0.48 -2.07
CA ILE A 310 -9.39 -0.60 -3.00
C ILE A 310 -8.24 -1.31 -3.69
N GLN A 311 -7.00 -0.97 -3.40
CA GLN A 311 -5.88 -1.40 -4.22
C GLN A 311 -5.62 -2.91 -4.19
N SER A 312 -5.57 -3.50 -3.01
CA SER A 312 -5.34 -4.94 -2.82
C SER A 312 -6.63 -5.73 -2.78
N PHE A 313 -7.76 -5.06 -2.97
CA PHE A 313 -9.08 -5.60 -2.70
C PHE A 313 -10.05 -5.20 -3.82
N HIS A 314 -10.61 -6.19 -4.47
CA HIS A 314 -11.77 -5.96 -5.34
C HIS A 314 -13.01 -5.88 -4.44
N PRO A 315 -13.89 -4.88 -4.55
CA PRO A 315 -15.05 -4.72 -3.67
C PRO A 315 -15.94 -5.95 -3.57
N ASN A 316 -15.91 -6.80 -4.58
CA ASN A 316 -16.73 -8.00 -4.69
C ASN A 316 -15.91 -9.30 -4.54
N SER A 317 -14.68 -9.23 -4.07
CA SER A 317 -13.84 -10.42 -3.90
C SER A 317 -12.87 -10.23 -2.75
N PRO A 318 -12.64 -11.23 -1.89
CA PRO A 318 -11.58 -11.15 -0.91
C PRO A 318 -10.22 -11.01 -1.63
N PRO A 319 -9.25 -10.30 -1.03
CA PRO A 319 -7.94 -10.18 -1.61
C PRO A 319 -7.34 -11.58 -1.82
N PRO A 320 -6.74 -11.85 -2.99
CA PRO A 320 -6.06 -13.12 -3.21
C PRO A 320 -4.91 -13.23 -2.20
N SER A 321 -4.80 -14.36 -1.53
CA SER A 321 -3.54 -14.67 -0.83
C SER A 321 -2.46 -14.90 -1.90
N ASP A 322 -1.22 -14.59 -1.57
CA ASP A 322 -0.09 -14.79 -2.50
C ASP A 322 0.01 -16.23 -3.04
N ALA A 323 -0.53 -17.20 -2.29
CA ALA A 323 -0.60 -18.61 -2.70
C ALA A 323 -1.74 -18.91 -3.70
N ILE A 324 -2.68 -17.98 -3.92
CA ILE A 324 -3.95 -18.24 -4.66
C ILE A 324 -4.01 -17.48 -5.99
N LEU A 325 -2.97 -16.74 -6.34
CA LEU A 325 -2.90 -16.01 -7.62
C LEU A 325 -3.10 -16.91 -8.85
N LEU A 326 -2.97 -18.21 -8.70
CA LEU A 326 -3.03 -19.21 -9.78
C LEU A 326 -4.31 -20.05 -9.80
N THR A 327 -5.22 -19.90 -8.83
CA THR A 327 -6.45 -20.71 -8.79
C THR A 327 -7.69 -19.82 -8.87
N SER A 328 -8.39 -19.89 -10.01
CA SER A 328 -9.64 -19.14 -10.26
C SER A 328 -10.82 -19.64 -9.43
N ASP A 329 -10.78 -20.89 -9.01
CA ASP A 329 -11.89 -21.54 -8.29
C ASP A 329 -12.21 -20.95 -6.92
N ILE A 330 -11.25 -20.23 -6.32
CA ILE A 330 -11.41 -19.61 -5.01
C ILE A 330 -11.91 -18.16 -5.13
N ARG A 331 -11.91 -17.59 -6.34
CA ARG A 331 -12.43 -16.24 -6.61
C ARG A 331 -13.94 -16.25 -6.80
N ARG A 332 -14.66 -16.65 -5.77
CA ARG A 332 -16.12 -16.43 -5.78
C ARG A 332 -16.36 -14.96 -5.58
N THR A 333 -17.04 -14.34 -6.53
CA THR A 333 -17.59 -12.99 -6.39
C THR A 333 -18.55 -12.97 -5.21
N GLN A 334 -18.13 -12.35 -4.11
CA GLN A 334 -18.99 -12.06 -2.98
C GLN A 334 -19.14 -10.55 -2.92
N ASP A 335 -20.33 -10.07 -2.66
CA ASP A 335 -20.52 -8.65 -2.38
C ASP A 335 -19.87 -8.33 -1.03
N ALA A 336 -18.66 -7.84 -1.08
CA ALA A 336 -17.87 -7.45 0.08
C ALA A 336 -17.96 -5.94 0.36
N HIS A 337 -18.76 -5.17 -0.40
CA HIS A 337 -18.84 -3.72 -0.25
C HIS A 337 -19.26 -3.31 1.16
N ALA A 338 -20.38 -3.85 1.66
CA ALA A 338 -20.91 -3.47 2.97
C ALA A 338 -19.96 -3.86 4.14
N PRO A 339 -19.42 -5.10 4.19
CA PRO A 339 -18.42 -5.47 5.19
C PRO A 339 -17.15 -4.61 5.13
N TYR A 340 -16.69 -4.27 3.93
CA TYR A 340 -15.51 -3.44 3.74
C TYR A 340 -15.76 -2.00 4.20
N ALA A 341 -16.87 -1.41 3.80
CA ALA A 341 -17.28 -0.08 4.26
C ALA A 341 -17.42 -0.02 5.79
N GLN A 342 -17.98 -1.07 6.41
CA GLN A 342 -18.07 -1.18 7.85
C GLN A 342 -16.68 -1.23 8.51
N TRP A 343 -15.76 -2.01 7.96
CA TRP A 343 -14.40 -2.10 8.47
C TRP A 343 -13.66 -0.77 8.36
N LEU A 344 -13.79 -0.06 7.24
CA LEU A 344 -13.19 1.28 7.06
C LEU A 344 -13.72 2.29 8.09
N ARG A 345 -15.03 2.29 8.36
CA ARG A 345 -15.61 3.13 9.41
C ARG A 345 -15.07 2.77 10.79
N GLN A 346 -14.97 1.47 11.11
CA GLN A 346 -14.35 1.03 12.36
C GLN A 346 -12.88 1.45 12.46
N LEU A 347 -12.13 1.40 11.34
CA LEU A 347 -10.77 1.91 11.28
C LEU A 347 -10.71 3.41 11.58
N ARG A 348 -11.62 4.19 10.97
CA ARG A 348 -11.78 5.62 11.25
C ARG A 348 -12.03 5.88 12.74
N ASP A 349 -12.99 5.16 13.33
CA ASP A 349 -13.34 5.30 14.74
C ASP A 349 -12.16 4.98 15.66
N VAL A 350 -11.43 3.91 15.37
CA VAL A 350 -10.23 3.52 16.13
C VAL A 350 -9.15 4.59 16.04
N CYS A 351 -8.89 5.11 14.85
CA CYS A 351 -7.90 6.15 14.64
C CYS A 351 -8.28 7.43 15.42
N THR A 352 -9.54 7.84 15.35
CA THR A 352 -10.06 9.00 16.10
C THR A 352 -9.94 8.80 17.59
N ALA A 353 -10.39 7.66 18.14
CA ALA A 353 -10.32 7.36 19.57
C ALA A 353 -8.88 7.23 20.11
N CYS A 354 -7.93 6.95 19.24
CA CYS A 354 -6.52 6.80 19.60
C CYS A 354 -5.66 8.04 19.29
N ASP A 355 -6.26 9.11 18.78
CA ASP A 355 -5.54 10.30 18.30
C ASP A 355 -4.43 9.94 17.31
N ILE A 356 -4.80 9.15 16.30
CA ILE A 356 -3.92 8.72 15.21
C ILE A 356 -4.46 9.29 13.90
N PRO A 357 -3.67 10.07 13.16
CA PRO A 357 -4.01 10.48 11.80
C PRO A 357 -4.27 9.29 10.89
N LEU A 358 -5.41 9.29 10.19
CA LEU A 358 -5.74 8.32 9.15
C LEU A 358 -5.52 8.97 7.78
N ILE A 359 -4.62 8.39 6.99
CA ILE A 359 -4.27 8.83 5.64
C ILE A 359 -4.96 7.91 4.64
N PHE A 360 -5.88 8.46 3.85
CA PHE A 360 -6.47 7.79 2.71
C PHE A 360 -5.61 8.05 1.48
N ASP A 361 -4.98 7.00 0.95
CA ASP A 361 -4.26 7.06 -0.32
C ASP A 361 -5.26 6.85 -1.46
N GLU A 362 -5.70 7.95 -2.02
CA GLU A 362 -6.71 8.01 -3.07
C GLU A 362 -6.11 8.20 -4.47
N VAL A 363 -4.84 7.86 -4.67
CA VAL A 363 -4.19 7.97 -6.00
C VAL A 363 -4.96 7.19 -7.07
N TYR A 364 -5.53 6.03 -6.71
CA TYR A 364 -6.36 5.23 -7.61
C TYR A 364 -7.86 5.45 -7.46
N SER A 365 -8.34 5.86 -6.31
CA SER A 365 -9.77 5.93 -6.01
C SER A 365 -10.35 7.35 -6.10
N GLY A 366 -9.51 8.37 -5.90
CA GLY A 366 -9.94 9.78 -5.96
C GLY A 366 -10.54 10.14 -7.31
N PHE A 367 -11.71 10.78 -7.31
CA PHE A 367 -12.50 11.15 -8.49
C PHE A 367 -13.02 9.98 -9.36
N ARG A 368 -12.78 8.70 -8.97
CA ARG A 368 -13.22 7.53 -9.74
C ARG A 368 -14.46 6.88 -9.14
N LEU A 369 -14.51 6.75 -7.81
CA LEU A 369 -15.64 6.16 -7.11
C LEU A 369 -16.76 7.16 -6.86
N ALA A 370 -16.38 8.36 -6.48
CA ALA A 370 -17.25 9.52 -6.27
C ALA A 370 -16.44 10.80 -6.43
N PRO A 371 -17.03 12.00 -6.53
CA PRO A 371 -16.29 13.27 -6.51
C PRO A 371 -15.34 13.39 -5.32
N GLY A 372 -15.76 13.03 -4.12
CA GLY A 372 -14.94 12.98 -2.91
C GLY A 372 -14.17 11.66 -2.71
N GLY A 373 -14.05 10.83 -3.75
CA GLY A 373 -13.26 9.61 -3.75
C GLY A 373 -13.88 8.48 -2.94
N ALA A 374 -13.01 7.58 -2.45
CA ALA A 374 -13.41 6.44 -1.65
C ALA A 374 -13.95 6.86 -0.27
N GLN A 375 -13.47 7.96 0.29
CA GLN A 375 -13.98 8.51 1.54
C GLN A 375 -15.48 8.78 1.44
N GLU A 376 -15.92 9.46 0.39
CA GLU A 376 -17.35 9.70 0.13
C GLU A 376 -18.09 8.40 -0.18
N TYR A 377 -17.53 7.56 -1.05
CA TYR A 377 -18.16 6.33 -1.53
C TYR A 377 -18.44 5.32 -0.42
N PHE A 378 -17.53 5.17 0.55
CA PHE A 378 -17.68 4.26 1.69
C PHE A 378 -18.29 4.91 2.93
N GLY A 379 -18.48 6.24 2.94
CA GLY A 379 -19.03 6.99 4.05
C GLY A 379 -18.13 6.98 5.30
N VAL A 380 -16.85 7.36 5.11
CA VAL A 380 -15.81 7.33 6.16
C VAL A 380 -15.36 8.73 6.55
#